data_c20457918532b2bc90132a90235379b6
#
_entry.id   c20457918532b2bc90132a90235379b6
#
_cell.length_a   1.000
_cell.length_b   1.000
_cell.length_c   1.000
_cell.angle_alpha   90.00
_cell.angle_beta   90.00
_cell.angle_gamma   90.00
#
_symmetry.space_group_name_H-M   'P 1'
#
loop_
_entity.id
_entity.type
_entity.pdbx_description
1 polymer ?
#
loop_
_entity_poly.entity_id
_entity_poly.type
_entity_poly.pdbx_seq_one_letter_code
_entity_poly.pdbx_strand_id
1 'polypeptide(L)'
;MAKATVTIRQTINARTDVQSYFAANHALFNRVASFYFDVIQAHSKILDLSNKQAVPALEKLTHKTELNPDPVMPLTEVQEDIPAMFRRATINAALGSARSFYSHLTRWQKHKAKAEAKGKNPRAILKVLHWYIVQHVA
;
A
#
# COMPACT_ATOMS: atom_id res chain seq x y z
N MET A 1 -8.49 28.28 1.02
CA MET A 1 -9.49 27.63 1.91
C MET A 1 -8.99 26.25 2.31
N ALA A 2 -8.89 25.99 3.60
CA ALA A 2 -8.55 24.66 4.12
C ALA A 2 -9.75 23.74 3.93
N LYS A 3 -9.55 22.56 3.29
CA LYS A 3 -10.58 21.53 3.21
C LYS A 3 -10.53 20.68 4.48
N ALA A 4 -11.62 20.64 5.24
CA ALA A 4 -11.80 19.74 6.35
C ALA A 4 -12.41 18.43 5.83
N THR A 5 -11.78 17.29 6.19
CA THR A 5 -12.31 15.96 5.89
C THR A 5 -12.87 15.35 7.17
N VAL A 6 -14.14 14.98 7.16
CA VAL A 6 -14.81 14.29 8.27
C VAL A 6 -15.00 12.82 7.89
N THR A 7 -14.53 11.91 8.73
CA THR A 7 -14.74 10.48 8.56
C THR A 7 -15.85 10.02 9.48
N ILE A 8 -16.90 9.41 8.91
CA ILE A 8 -18.02 8.84 9.65
C ILE A 8 -17.91 7.31 9.56
N ARG A 9 -17.94 6.64 10.72
CA ARG A 9 -18.03 5.18 10.78
C ARG A 9 -19.47 4.77 11.09
N GLN A 10 -19.97 3.84 10.29
CA GLN A 10 -21.28 3.20 10.55
C GLN A 10 -21.08 1.69 10.57
N THR A 11 -21.75 1.03 11.53
CA THR A 11 -21.82 -0.44 11.55
C THR A 11 -22.89 -0.90 10.58
N ILE A 12 -22.52 -1.78 9.66
CA ILE A 12 -23.44 -2.38 8.69
C ILE A 12 -23.77 -3.79 9.16
N ASN A 13 -25.04 -4.03 9.49
CA ASN A 13 -25.56 -5.37 9.75
C ASN A 13 -25.96 -6.01 8.42
N ALA A 14 -25.10 -6.84 7.85
CA ALA A 14 -25.35 -7.54 6.60
C ALA A 14 -25.78 -8.99 6.87
N ARG A 15 -26.59 -9.57 5.97
CA ARG A 15 -26.92 -10.99 5.99
C ARG A 15 -25.65 -11.84 5.79
N THR A 16 -25.67 -13.08 6.26
CA THR A 16 -24.49 -13.98 6.26
C THR A 16 -23.94 -14.23 4.85
N ASP A 17 -24.83 -14.35 3.85
CA ASP A 17 -24.44 -14.49 2.44
C ASP A 17 -23.67 -13.26 1.92
N VAL A 18 -24.13 -12.07 2.27
CA VAL A 18 -23.48 -10.80 1.90
C VAL A 18 -22.13 -10.63 2.65
N GLN A 19 -22.06 -11.09 3.90
CA GLN A 19 -20.78 -11.05 4.67
C GLN A 19 -19.67 -11.86 4.00
N SER A 20 -20.01 -13.02 3.42
CA SER A 20 -19.02 -13.85 2.70
C SER A 20 -18.46 -13.14 1.47
N TYR A 21 -19.29 -12.42 0.71
CA TYR A 21 -18.83 -11.60 -0.42
C TYR A 21 -17.94 -10.45 0.01
N PHE A 22 -18.26 -9.78 1.11
CA PHE A 22 -17.39 -8.73 1.66
C PHE A 22 -16.05 -9.28 2.11
N ALA A 23 -16.03 -10.43 2.78
CA ALA A 23 -14.79 -11.09 3.21
C ALA A 23 -13.91 -11.48 2.02
N ALA A 24 -14.50 -12.04 0.96
CA ALA A 24 -13.78 -12.41 -0.26
C ALA A 24 -13.20 -11.18 -0.98
N ASN A 25 -14.01 -10.11 -1.13
CA ASN A 25 -13.56 -8.87 -1.74
C ASN A 25 -12.45 -8.18 -0.91
N HIS A 26 -12.56 -8.21 0.41
CA HIS A 26 -11.53 -7.68 1.30
C HIS A 26 -10.22 -8.46 1.18
N ALA A 27 -10.30 -9.79 1.16
CA ALA A 27 -9.13 -10.65 0.96
C ALA A 27 -8.46 -10.39 -0.40
N LEU A 28 -9.25 -10.27 -1.48
CA LEU A 28 -8.74 -9.92 -2.80
C LEU A 28 -8.09 -8.53 -2.79
N PHE A 29 -8.75 -7.54 -2.19
CA PHE A 29 -8.22 -6.18 -2.09
C PHE A 29 -6.86 -6.17 -1.42
N ASN A 30 -6.71 -6.88 -0.30
CA ASN A 30 -5.46 -6.95 0.43
C ASN A 30 -4.34 -7.64 -0.37
N ARG A 31 -4.65 -8.73 -1.09
CA ARG A 31 -3.67 -9.40 -1.97
C ARG A 31 -3.17 -8.47 -3.07
N VAL A 32 -4.09 -7.78 -3.74
CA VAL A 32 -3.74 -6.85 -4.82
C VAL A 32 -2.99 -5.63 -4.29
N ALA A 33 -3.39 -5.11 -3.13
CA ALA A 33 -2.69 -3.99 -2.49
C ALA A 33 -1.27 -4.38 -2.05
N SER A 34 -1.09 -5.60 -1.51
CA SER A 34 0.24 -6.14 -1.18
C SER A 34 1.11 -6.27 -2.42
N PHE A 35 0.58 -6.82 -3.51
CA PHE A 35 1.28 -6.89 -4.79
C PHE A 35 1.76 -5.51 -5.26
N TYR A 36 0.88 -4.50 -5.24
CA TYR A 36 1.30 -3.13 -5.61
C TYR A 36 2.31 -2.53 -4.63
N PHE A 37 2.25 -2.88 -3.36
CA PHE A 37 3.26 -2.47 -2.39
C PHE A 37 4.65 -3.05 -2.77
N ASP A 38 4.70 -4.32 -3.18
CA ASP A 38 5.94 -4.98 -3.63
C ASP A 38 6.47 -4.34 -4.93
N VAL A 39 5.58 -4.01 -5.88
CA VAL A 39 5.96 -3.26 -7.10
C VAL A 39 6.56 -1.89 -6.75
N ILE A 40 5.94 -1.16 -5.81
CA ILE A 40 6.45 0.13 -5.35
C ILE A 40 7.80 -0.04 -4.64
N GLN A 41 7.97 -1.10 -3.87
CA GLN A 41 9.24 -1.39 -3.21
C GLN A 41 10.36 -1.67 -4.22
N ALA A 42 10.07 -2.42 -5.27
CA ALA A 42 11.01 -2.67 -6.37
C ALA A 42 11.32 -1.41 -7.20
N HIS A 43 10.36 -0.49 -7.29
CA HIS A 43 10.43 0.74 -8.10
C HIS A 43 10.19 2.00 -7.24
N SER A 44 10.96 2.17 -6.19
CA SER A 44 10.75 3.22 -5.15
C SER A 44 10.70 4.66 -5.67
N LYS A 45 11.30 4.95 -6.83
CA LYS A 45 11.22 6.27 -7.50
C LYS A 45 9.77 6.69 -7.82
N ILE A 46 8.83 5.77 -7.87
CA ILE A 46 7.41 6.05 -8.08
C ILE A 46 6.85 6.89 -6.92
N LEU A 47 7.41 6.77 -5.73
CA LEU A 47 6.98 7.54 -4.55
C LEU A 47 7.25 9.05 -4.68
N ASP A 48 8.20 9.44 -5.53
CA ASP A 48 8.53 10.86 -5.80
C ASP A 48 7.53 11.51 -6.76
N LEU A 49 6.72 10.69 -7.45
CA LEU A 49 5.70 11.17 -8.38
C LEU A 49 4.44 11.62 -7.64
N SER A 50 3.70 12.57 -8.25
CA SER A 50 2.34 12.87 -7.81
C SER A 50 1.41 11.67 -8.02
N ASN A 51 0.26 11.61 -7.31
CA ASN A 51 -0.70 10.51 -7.50
C ASN A 51 -1.18 10.39 -8.96
N LYS A 52 -1.35 11.53 -9.65
CA LYS A 52 -1.76 11.53 -11.06
C LYS A 52 -0.76 10.86 -11.99
N GLN A 53 0.52 10.87 -11.63
CA GLN A 53 1.61 10.27 -12.40
C GLN A 53 1.95 8.86 -11.91
N ALA A 54 1.88 8.60 -10.60
CA ALA A 54 2.22 7.33 -9.99
C ALA A 54 1.25 6.21 -10.40
N VAL A 55 -0.06 6.49 -10.47
CA VAL A 55 -1.07 5.49 -10.86
C VAL A 55 -0.83 4.98 -12.29
N PRO A 56 -0.73 5.82 -13.34
CA PRO A 56 -0.40 5.34 -14.67
C PRO A 56 0.96 4.66 -14.78
N ALA A 57 1.96 5.10 -14.00
CA ALA A 57 3.28 4.47 -13.98
C ALA A 57 3.20 3.03 -13.45
N LEU A 58 2.45 2.81 -12.37
CA LEU A 58 2.21 1.47 -11.82
C LEU A 58 1.37 0.61 -12.77
N GLU A 59 0.34 1.18 -13.40
CA GLU A 59 -0.45 0.46 -14.40
C GLU A 59 0.43 0.01 -15.58
N LYS A 60 1.36 0.86 -16.05
CA LYS A 60 2.30 0.49 -17.11
C LYS A 60 3.24 -0.67 -16.72
N LEU A 61 3.65 -0.75 -15.46
CA LEU A 61 4.50 -1.83 -14.97
C LEU A 61 3.77 -3.16 -14.77
N THR A 62 2.45 -3.13 -14.60
CA THR A 62 1.70 -4.28 -14.09
C THR A 62 0.54 -4.72 -14.98
N HIS A 63 0.01 -3.82 -15.81
CA HIS A 63 -1.18 -4.12 -16.59
C HIS A 63 -0.82 -4.53 -18.02
N LYS A 64 -1.27 -5.74 -18.39
CA LYS A 64 -1.13 -6.26 -19.75
C LYS A 64 -2.15 -5.57 -20.67
N THR A 65 -1.68 -5.02 -21.77
CA THR A 65 -2.49 -4.41 -22.83
C THR A 65 -1.92 -4.78 -24.18
N GLU A 66 -2.63 -4.49 -25.26
CA GLU A 66 -2.10 -4.68 -26.63
C GLU A 66 -0.80 -3.90 -26.86
N LEU A 67 -0.69 -2.70 -26.27
CA LEU A 67 0.50 -1.85 -26.35
C LEU A 67 1.60 -2.23 -25.34
N ASN A 68 1.29 -3.04 -24.36
CA ASN A 68 2.19 -3.52 -23.32
C ASN A 68 1.91 -5.00 -23.03
N PRO A 69 2.27 -5.92 -23.95
CA PRO A 69 1.93 -7.33 -23.84
C PRO A 69 2.66 -8.05 -22.70
N ASP A 70 3.88 -7.58 -22.35
CA ASP A 70 4.73 -8.19 -21.33
C ASP A 70 5.12 -7.13 -20.26
N PRO A 71 4.22 -6.82 -19.32
CA PRO A 71 4.55 -5.92 -18.22
C PRO A 71 5.63 -6.54 -17.30
N VAL A 72 6.45 -5.70 -16.71
CA VAL A 72 7.61 -6.11 -15.88
C VAL A 72 7.18 -6.98 -14.68
N MET A 73 6.05 -6.65 -14.07
CA MET A 73 5.44 -7.38 -12.95
C MET A 73 3.93 -7.55 -13.22
N PRO A 74 3.53 -8.60 -13.93
CA PRO A 74 2.15 -8.72 -14.38
C PRO A 74 1.18 -9.00 -13.22
N LEU A 75 0.14 -8.19 -13.11
CA LEU A 75 -0.91 -8.37 -12.11
C LEU A 75 -1.69 -9.69 -12.30
N THR A 76 -1.69 -10.25 -13.50
CA THR A 76 -2.32 -11.54 -13.83
C THR A 76 -1.76 -12.72 -13.02
N GLU A 77 -0.54 -12.60 -12.48
CA GLU A 77 0.02 -13.59 -11.55
C GLU A 77 -0.74 -13.64 -10.21
N VAL A 78 -1.39 -12.55 -9.82
CA VAL A 78 -2.19 -12.49 -8.58
C VAL A 78 -3.64 -12.82 -8.85
N GLN A 79 -4.22 -12.24 -9.89
CA GLN A 79 -5.62 -12.42 -10.27
C GLN A 79 -5.83 -11.97 -11.71
N GLU A 80 -6.53 -12.77 -12.50
CA GLU A 80 -7.05 -12.37 -13.81
C GLU A 80 -8.30 -11.48 -13.64
N ASP A 81 -8.56 -10.65 -14.62
CA ASP A 81 -9.79 -9.83 -14.76
C ASP A 81 -10.16 -8.96 -13.55
N ILE A 82 -9.20 -8.18 -13.07
CA ILE A 82 -9.48 -7.19 -12.04
C ILE A 82 -10.07 -5.91 -12.67
N PRO A 83 -11.29 -5.48 -12.27
CA PRO A 83 -11.89 -4.25 -12.78
C PRO A 83 -10.99 -3.02 -12.58
N ALA A 84 -10.96 -2.12 -13.57
CA ALA A 84 -10.08 -0.96 -13.54
C ALA A 84 -10.27 -0.07 -12.30
N MET A 85 -11.51 0.11 -11.84
CA MET A 85 -11.77 0.90 -10.63
C MET A 85 -11.23 0.22 -9.37
N PHE A 86 -11.40 -1.11 -9.25
CA PHE A 86 -10.87 -1.88 -8.14
C PHE A 86 -9.34 -1.82 -8.13
N ARG A 87 -8.70 -2.03 -9.29
CA ARG A 87 -7.25 -1.92 -9.46
C ARG A 87 -6.73 -0.55 -9.04
N ARG A 88 -7.34 0.54 -9.50
CA ARG A 88 -6.94 1.90 -9.12
C ARG A 88 -7.16 2.21 -7.65
N ALA A 89 -8.21 1.70 -7.05
CA ALA A 89 -8.43 1.82 -5.61
C ALA A 89 -7.32 1.12 -4.80
N THR A 90 -6.92 -0.09 -5.21
CA THR A 90 -5.81 -0.81 -4.57
C THR A 90 -4.46 -0.13 -4.77
N ILE A 91 -4.19 0.41 -5.97
CA ILE A 91 -2.99 1.22 -6.23
C ILE A 91 -2.92 2.43 -5.29
N ASN A 92 -4.02 3.17 -5.15
CA ASN A 92 -4.06 4.33 -4.25
C ASN A 92 -3.84 3.95 -2.79
N ALA A 93 -4.42 2.83 -2.34
CA ALA A 93 -4.20 2.30 -1.00
C ALA A 93 -2.74 1.89 -0.78
N ALA A 94 -2.14 1.18 -1.74
CA ALA A 94 -0.73 0.78 -1.69
C ALA A 94 0.22 1.98 -1.68
N LEU A 95 -0.03 3.01 -2.52
CA LEU A 95 0.74 4.25 -2.53
C LEU A 95 0.67 4.98 -1.18
N GLY A 96 -0.53 5.08 -0.60
CA GLY A 96 -0.73 5.69 0.73
C GLY A 96 0.05 4.94 1.82
N SER A 97 -0.06 3.61 1.83
CA SER A 97 0.64 2.75 2.79
C SER A 97 2.16 2.84 2.60
N ALA A 98 2.66 2.79 1.36
CA ALA A 98 4.08 2.87 1.07
C ALA A 98 4.67 4.23 1.49
N ARG A 99 4.02 5.34 1.16
CA ARG A 99 4.48 6.67 1.57
C ARG A 99 4.53 6.81 3.09
N SER A 100 3.51 6.33 3.78
CA SER A 100 3.48 6.30 5.24
C SER A 100 4.63 5.46 5.80
N PHE A 101 4.81 4.24 5.29
CA PHE A 101 5.88 3.34 5.69
C PHE A 101 7.27 3.98 5.53
N TYR A 102 7.59 4.49 4.35
CA TYR A 102 8.91 5.08 4.09
C TYR A 102 9.15 6.38 4.89
N SER A 103 8.10 7.18 5.13
CA SER A 103 8.18 8.35 6.01
C SER A 103 8.52 7.94 7.45
N HIS A 104 7.86 6.91 7.98
CA HIS A 104 8.16 6.37 9.30
C HIS A 104 9.55 5.73 9.38
N LEU A 105 9.96 4.98 8.34
CA LEU A 105 11.28 4.38 8.24
C LEU A 105 12.38 5.44 8.28
N THR A 106 12.24 6.50 7.49
CA THR A 106 13.21 7.63 7.48
C THR A 106 13.30 8.30 8.84
N ARG A 107 12.16 8.52 9.50
CA ARG A 107 12.13 9.10 10.85
C ARG A 107 12.82 8.18 11.86
N TRP A 108 12.55 6.89 11.79
CA TRP A 108 13.18 5.89 12.63
C TRP A 108 14.70 5.87 12.44
N GLN A 109 15.17 5.84 11.18
CA GLN A 109 16.60 5.88 10.87
C GLN A 109 17.30 7.09 11.46
N LYS A 110 16.68 8.28 11.37
CA LYS A 110 17.18 9.51 11.99
C LYS A 110 17.25 9.39 13.53
N HIS A 111 16.22 8.82 14.15
CA HIS A 111 16.22 8.60 15.61
C HIS A 111 17.25 7.57 16.04
N LYS A 112 17.41 6.48 15.26
CA LYS A 112 18.43 5.46 15.49
C LYS A 112 19.82 6.06 15.45
N ALA A 113 20.17 6.79 14.40
CA ALA A 113 21.47 7.45 14.27
C ALA A 113 21.77 8.41 15.43
N LYS A 114 20.75 9.20 15.86
CA LYS A 114 20.91 10.08 17.03
C LYS A 114 21.10 9.33 18.35
N ALA A 115 20.44 8.17 18.52
CA ALA A 115 20.60 7.35 19.72
C ALA A 115 21.97 6.68 19.76
N GLU A 116 22.44 6.15 18.65
CA GLU A 116 23.78 5.55 18.51
C GLU A 116 24.88 6.58 18.77
N ALA A 117 24.75 7.79 18.23
CA ALA A 117 25.68 8.88 18.49
C ALA A 117 25.74 9.29 20.00
N LYS A 118 24.68 9.02 20.76
CA LYS A 118 24.61 9.27 22.21
C LYS A 118 24.93 8.03 23.07
N GLY A 119 25.38 6.93 22.46
CA GLY A 119 25.68 5.68 23.16
C GLY A 119 24.43 4.97 23.75
N LYS A 120 23.22 5.31 23.30
CA LYS A 120 21.95 4.71 23.74
C LYS A 120 21.58 3.52 22.87
N ASN A 121 21.07 2.44 23.49
CA ASN A 121 20.66 1.24 22.77
C ASN A 121 19.39 1.49 21.93
N PRO A 122 19.40 1.33 20.60
CA PRO A 122 18.24 1.61 19.74
C PRO A 122 17.12 0.57 19.80
N ARG A 123 17.26 -0.53 20.56
CA ARG A 123 16.26 -1.62 20.63
C ARG A 123 14.88 -1.19 21.13
N ALA A 124 14.77 -0.13 21.91
CA ALA A 124 13.47 0.38 22.39
C ALA A 124 12.63 0.98 21.26
N ILE A 125 13.28 1.39 20.14
CA ILE A 125 12.63 2.04 19.00
C ILE A 125 12.10 1.00 17.98
N LEU A 126 12.67 -0.21 17.98
CA LEU A 126 12.26 -1.33 17.12
C LEU A 126 10.83 -1.82 17.39
N LYS A 127 10.31 -1.70 18.62
CA LYS A 127 8.95 -2.12 18.98
C LYS A 127 7.88 -1.38 18.17
N VAL A 128 8.09 -0.11 17.86
CA VAL A 128 7.12 0.72 17.13
C VAL A 128 7.06 0.32 15.66
N LEU A 129 8.20 0.01 15.05
CA LEU A 129 8.25 -0.40 13.64
C LEU A 129 7.68 -1.80 13.43
N HIS A 130 7.98 -2.74 14.34
CA HIS A 130 7.45 -4.09 14.30
C HIS A 130 5.92 -4.10 14.46
N TRP A 131 5.39 -3.27 15.36
CA TRP A 131 3.94 -3.11 15.54
C TRP A 131 3.26 -2.54 14.29
N TYR A 132 3.88 -1.59 13.59
CA TYR A 132 3.35 -0.98 12.36
C TYR A 132 3.34 -1.97 11.20
N ILE A 133 4.40 -2.77 11.02
CA ILE A 133 4.50 -3.80 9.98
C ILE A 133 3.44 -4.89 10.19
N VAL A 134 3.27 -5.36 11.43
CA VAL A 134 2.28 -6.41 11.76
C VAL A 134 0.84 -5.94 11.55
N GLN A 135 0.52 -4.67 11.76
CA GLN A 135 -0.85 -4.16 11.61
C GLN A 135 -1.23 -3.74 10.18
N HIS A 136 -0.26 -3.48 9.30
CA HIS A 136 -0.52 -2.91 7.97
C HIS A 136 -0.07 -3.80 6.81
N VAL A 137 0.59 -4.93 7.09
CA VAL A 137 1.11 -5.88 6.10
C VAL A 137 0.60 -7.31 6.35
N ALA A 138 -0.08 -7.53 7.47
CA ALA A 138 -0.69 -8.83 7.79
C ALA A 138 -2.18 -8.89 7.40
#